data_edc4266b75a34b05d85fe9e433605136
#
_entry.id   edc4266b75a34b05d85fe9e433605136
#
_cell.length_a   1.000
_cell.length_b   1.000
_cell.length_c   1.000
_cell.angle_alpha   90.00
_cell.angle_beta   90.00
_cell.angle_gamma   90.00
#
_symmetry.space_group_name_H-M   'P 1'
#
loop_
_entity.id
_entity.type
_entity.pdbx_description
1 polymer ?
#
loop_
_entity_poly.entity_id
_entity_poly.type
_entity_poly.pdbx_seq_one_letter_code
_entity_poly.pdbx_strand_id
1 'polypeptide(L)' 'MKPEYKKFYEQFGLNVVYNRKKKRLTQMKLDELADIDRSHISAFELGNVGVSFDVIFKLCEVLEITPKQLFDFRD' A
#
# COMPACT_ATOMS: atom_id res chain seq x y z
N MET A 1 -11.58 -1.76 11.93
CA MET A 1 -11.99 -2.50 10.69
C MET A 1 -12.81 -3.71 11.07
N LYS A 2 -13.78 -4.04 10.25
CA LYS A 2 -14.57 -5.26 10.48
C LYS A 2 -13.73 -6.50 10.18
N PRO A 3 -13.84 -7.57 11.01
CA PRO A 3 -13.03 -8.78 10.78
C PRO A 3 -13.18 -9.38 9.38
N GLU A 4 -14.39 -9.34 8.80
CA GLU A 4 -14.61 -9.89 7.46
C GLU A 4 -13.94 -9.08 6.36
N TYR A 5 -13.47 -7.86 6.64
CA TYR A 5 -12.74 -7.06 5.66
C TYR A 5 -11.22 -7.25 5.73
N LYS A 6 -10.75 -7.96 6.76
CA LYS A 6 -9.30 -8.12 7.00
C LYS A 6 -8.57 -8.65 5.78
N LYS A 7 -9.13 -9.63 5.10
CA LYS A 7 -8.50 -10.22 3.92
C LYS A 7 -8.30 -9.21 2.79
N PHE A 8 -9.22 -8.24 2.65
CA PHE A 8 -9.08 -7.21 1.62
C PHE A 8 -7.97 -6.23 1.96
N TYR A 9 -7.87 -5.85 3.24
CA TYR A 9 -6.77 -4.99 3.70
C TYR A 9 -5.42 -5.68 3.53
N GLU A 10 -5.38 -6.99 3.81
CA GLU A 10 -4.15 -7.76 3.63
C GLU A 10 -3.76 -7.85 2.16
N GLN A 11 -4.72 -8.04 1.26
CA GLN A 11 -4.44 -8.10 -0.17
C GLN A 11 -3.98 -6.74 -0.70
N PHE A 12 -4.60 -5.65 -0.24
CA PHE A 12 -4.14 -4.32 -0.58
C PHE A 12 -2.69 -4.13 -0.13
N GLY A 13 -2.39 -4.51 1.11
CA GLY A 13 -1.03 -4.40 1.65
C GLY A 13 -0.02 -5.19 0.84
N LEU A 14 -0.38 -6.42 0.44
CA LEU A 14 0.49 -7.24 -0.40
C LEU A 14 0.74 -6.60 -1.76
N ASN A 15 -0.28 -5.96 -2.34
CA ASN A 15 -0.13 -5.26 -3.61
C ASN A 15 0.81 -4.07 -3.48
N VAL A 16 0.77 -3.37 -2.35
CA VAL A 16 1.73 -2.28 -2.08
C VAL A 16 3.13 -2.85 -2.00
N VAL A 17 3.33 -3.92 -1.22
CA VAL A 17 4.65 -4.56 -1.07
C VAL A 17 5.18 -5.01 -2.42
N TYR A 18 4.35 -5.69 -3.21
CA TYR A 18 4.74 -6.18 -4.53
C TYR A 18 5.21 -5.05 -5.43
N ASN A 19 4.42 -3.99 -5.54
CA ASN A 19 4.76 -2.87 -6.42
C ASN A 19 5.95 -2.06 -5.90
N ARG A 20 6.08 -1.95 -4.58
CA ARG A 20 7.24 -1.29 -3.96
C ARG A 20 8.53 -2.06 -4.28
N LYS A 21 8.52 -3.37 -4.08
CA LYS A 21 9.69 -4.21 -4.34
C LYS A 21 10.02 -4.28 -5.83
N LYS A 22 9.01 -4.25 -6.68
CA LYS A 22 9.21 -4.22 -8.13
C LYS A 22 10.00 -2.98 -8.53
N LYS A 23 9.81 -1.86 -7.83
CA LYS A 23 10.57 -0.64 -8.05
C LYS A 23 11.85 -0.59 -7.21
N ARG A 24 12.15 -1.66 -6.47
CA ARG A 24 13.33 -1.78 -5.62
C ARG A 24 13.40 -0.70 -4.54
N LEU A 25 12.24 -0.33 -4.00
CA LEU A 25 12.16 0.66 -2.93
C LEU A 25 12.06 -0.04 -1.58
N THR A 26 12.79 0.49 -0.59
CA THR A 26 12.58 0.12 0.81
C THR A 26 11.37 0.88 1.35
N GLN A 27 10.85 0.47 2.51
CA GLN A 27 9.80 1.25 3.18
C GLN A 27 10.30 2.66 3.51
N MET A 28 11.55 2.79 3.91
CA MET A 28 12.13 4.09 4.22
C MET A 28 12.15 4.99 2.98
N LYS A 29 12.51 4.44 1.82
CA LYS A 29 12.55 5.21 0.60
C LYS A 29 11.15 5.60 0.13
N LEU A 30 10.19 4.71 0.30
CA LEU A 30 8.80 5.04 0.01
C LEU A 30 8.29 6.16 0.92
N ASP A 31 8.62 6.12 2.21
CA ASP A 31 8.31 7.18 3.17
C ASP A 31 8.83 8.53 2.64
N GLU A 32 10.10 8.58 2.24
CA GLU A 32 10.70 9.81 1.73
C GLU A 32 10.00 10.33 0.48
N LEU A 33 9.72 9.43 -0.48
CA LEU A 33 9.17 9.82 -1.78
C LEU A 33 7.69 10.18 -1.70
N ALA A 34 6.93 9.46 -0.89
CA ALA A 34 5.49 9.65 -0.80
C ALA A 34 5.05 10.56 0.34
N ASP A 35 5.99 10.92 1.22
CA ASP A 35 5.70 11.70 2.43
C ASP A 35 4.62 11.00 3.27
N ILE A 36 4.80 9.71 3.48
CA ILE A 36 3.94 8.87 4.32
C ILE A 36 4.81 8.24 5.39
N ASP A 37 4.44 8.44 6.66
CA ASP A 37 5.20 7.90 7.78
C ASP A 37 5.44 6.40 7.60
N ARG A 38 6.68 5.95 7.79
CA ARG A 38 7.08 4.55 7.63
C ARG A 38 6.28 3.62 8.52
N SER A 39 5.93 4.05 9.73
CA SER A 39 5.12 3.22 10.62
C SER A 39 3.73 2.97 10.05
N HIS A 40 3.17 3.97 9.35
CA HIS A 40 1.90 3.81 8.66
C HIS A 40 2.03 2.87 7.45
N ILE A 41 3.13 3.02 6.69
CA ILE A 41 3.42 2.12 5.57
C ILE A 41 3.51 0.67 6.07
N SER A 42 4.26 0.43 7.14
CA SER A 42 4.39 -0.91 7.71
C SER A 42 3.03 -1.46 8.12
N ALA A 43 2.20 -0.64 8.75
CA ALA A 43 0.88 -1.08 9.23
C ALA A 43 -0.05 -1.46 8.08
N PHE A 44 -0.15 -0.64 7.03
CA PHE A 44 -1.07 -0.98 5.94
C PHE A 44 -0.49 -2.05 5.01
N GLU A 45 0.83 -2.19 4.93
CA GLU A 45 1.41 -3.32 4.18
C GLU A 45 1.08 -4.65 4.82
N LEU A 46 0.90 -4.68 6.14
CA LEU A 46 0.50 -5.88 6.87
C LEU A 46 -1.03 -6.08 6.90
N GLY A 47 -1.78 -5.13 6.38
CA GLY A 47 -3.23 -5.19 6.40
C GLY A 47 -3.85 -4.87 7.75
N ASN A 48 -3.12 -4.15 8.61
CA ASN A 48 -3.58 -3.85 9.96
C ASN A 48 -4.40 -2.56 10.06
N VAL A 49 -4.31 -1.69 9.06
CA VAL A 49 -5.03 -0.41 9.03
C VAL A 49 -5.46 -0.11 7.59
N GLY A 50 -6.46 0.74 7.46
CA GLY A 50 -6.85 1.27 6.15
C GLY A 50 -6.04 2.50 5.81
N VAL A 51 -6.33 3.07 4.64
CA VAL A 51 -5.66 4.27 4.14
C VAL A 51 -6.69 5.23 3.56
N SER A 52 -6.34 6.51 3.52
CA SER A 52 -7.15 7.51 2.84
C SER A 52 -6.95 7.43 1.33
N PHE A 53 -7.87 8.03 0.59
CA PHE A 53 -7.70 8.14 -0.86
C PHE A 53 -6.44 8.95 -1.21
N ASP A 54 -6.11 9.97 -0.42
CA ASP A 54 -4.89 10.74 -0.67
C ASP A 54 -3.65 9.85 -0.59
N VAL A 55 -3.60 8.94 0.37
CA VAL A 55 -2.50 7.98 0.47
C VAL A 55 -2.49 7.05 -0.74
N ILE A 56 -3.66 6.57 -1.17
CA ILE A 56 -3.77 5.73 -2.37
C ILE A 56 -3.18 6.45 -3.59
N PHE A 57 -3.56 7.71 -3.78
CA PHE A 57 -3.08 8.47 -4.94
C PHE A 57 -1.59 8.76 -4.86
N LYS A 58 -1.06 9.04 -3.67
CA LYS A 58 0.38 9.20 -3.47
C LYS A 58 1.15 7.92 -3.82
N LEU A 59 0.63 6.79 -3.38
CA LEU A 59 1.24 5.49 -3.69
C LEU A 59 1.26 5.24 -5.20
N CYS A 60 0.13 5.51 -5.86
CA CYS A 60 0.05 5.33 -7.31
C CYS A 60 1.06 6.20 -8.04
N GLU A 61 1.21 7.45 -7.60
CA GLU A 61 2.15 8.39 -8.21
C GLU A 61 3.59 7.92 -8.04
N VAL A 62 3.99 7.56 -6.83
CA VAL A 62 5.36 7.14 -6.53
C VAL A 62 5.68 5.79 -7.16
N LEU A 63 4.74 4.85 -7.09
CA LEU A 63 4.95 3.50 -7.61
C LEU A 63 4.69 3.41 -9.11
N GLU A 64 4.20 4.48 -9.73
CA GLU A 64 3.88 4.55 -11.15
C GLU A 64 2.91 3.46 -11.59
N ILE A 65 1.84 3.31 -10.81
CA ILE A 65 0.78 2.34 -11.06
C ILE A 65 -0.57 3.05 -11.00
N THR A 66 -1.59 2.37 -11.50
CA THR A 66 -2.97 2.87 -11.40
C THR A 66 -3.63 2.37 -10.11
N PRO A 67 -4.69 3.04 -9.65
CA PRO A 67 -5.47 2.51 -8.52
C PRO A 67 -6.00 1.10 -8.78
N LYS A 68 -6.34 0.78 -10.02
CA LYS A 68 -6.79 -0.55 -10.40
C LYS A 68 -5.74 -1.61 -10.04
N GLN A 69 -4.46 -1.31 -10.25
CA GLN A 69 -3.38 -2.24 -9.93
C GLN A 69 -3.24 -2.44 -8.42
N LEU A 70 -3.47 -1.39 -7.63
CA LEU A 70 -3.45 -1.53 -6.16
C LEU A 70 -4.61 -2.39 -5.65
N PHE A 71 -5.74 -2.37 -6.34
CA PHE A 71 -6.94 -3.10 -5.93
C PHE A 71 -7.20 -4.36 -6.75
N ASP A 72 -6.20 -4.83 -7.47
CA ASP A 72 -6.30 -6.10 -8.20
C ASP A 72 -6.15 -7.24 -7.20
N PHE A 73 -7.27 -7.62 -6.59
CA PHE A 73 -7.29 -8.67 -5.57
C PHE A 73 -7.56 -10.00 -6.25
N ARG A 74 -6.60 -10.89 -6.14
CA ARG A 74 -6.69 -12.23 -6.72
C ARG A 74 -7.01 -13.24 -5.63
N ASP A 75 -7.84 -14.18 -5.99
CA ASP A 75 -8.18 -15.28 -5.07
C ASP A 75 -7.04 -16.27 -4.94
#